data_2bc45b9022bfd2a607d88a3ef17e4c4d
#
_entry.id   2bc45b9022bfd2a607d88a3ef17e4c4d
#
_cell.length_a   1.000
_cell.length_b   1.000
_cell.length_c   1.000
_cell.angle_alpha   90.00
_cell.angle_beta   90.00
_cell.angle_gamma   90.00
#
_symmetry.space_group_name_H-M   'P 1'
#
loop_
_entity.id
_entity.type
_entity.pdbx_description
1 polymer ?
#
loop_
_entity_poly.entity_id
_entity_poly.type
_entity_poly.pdbx_seq_one_letter_code
_entity_poly.pdbx_strand_id
1 'polypeptide(L)'
;MSRRTALSFRGAAPRRAAATALAAVLLLAGSGCSSGGPAPSPVGPPSATGGEAPAPTGGSPFWVDPESDAAKQVRRYEAEGRTDDARVLKRIAEQPVADWPAGDDPAPEIRRAVRGATAGNRTAVFVAYNIPHRDCGMYSAGGAHDGQAYRAWVDSFASAIGDASAVVVLEPDAVPHMVDGCTPAEYHEERSALLAEAIERLKRQPRTRVYLDAGNPEWIDDPGKLVEPLRRAGVGRADGFSLNVSNFQTNATVRDFGATLSGLLGGMHFTIDTSRNGAGPLPGNRAEAWCNPPGRSLGVPPTDRTGDALVDAYLWIKRPGDSDGQCRGGPAAGTWWPEYALGLARRAKS
;
A
#
# COMPACT_ATOMS: atom_id res chain seq x y z
N MET A 1 55.60 -0.12 18.52
CA MET A 1 55.71 -0.70 19.87
C MET A 1 54.78 0.11 20.78
N SER A 2 53.65 -0.42 21.21
CA SER A 2 53.11 -0.27 22.54
C SER A 2 51.76 -1.01 22.62
N ARG A 3 51.58 -1.67 23.70
CA ARG A 3 50.82 -2.87 24.02
C ARG A 3 49.33 -2.63 24.17
N ARG A 4 48.55 -3.64 23.76
CA ARG A 4 47.13 -3.87 24.05
C ARG A 4 46.94 -4.17 25.56
N THR A 5 45.85 -3.68 26.12
CA THR A 5 45.32 -4.22 27.40
C THR A 5 43.86 -4.54 27.21
N ALA A 6 43.53 -5.81 27.28
CA ALA A 6 42.17 -6.33 27.29
C ALA A 6 41.66 -6.40 28.74
N LEU A 7 40.50 -5.91 28.99
CA LEU A 7 39.77 -6.12 30.25
C LEU A 7 38.55 -7.02 30.02
N SER A 8 38.65 -8.20 30.59
CA SER A 8 37.60 -9.22 30.67
C SER A 8 36.73 -8.93 31.90
N PHE A 9 35.41 -8.82 31.74
CA PHE A 9 34.47 -8.89 32.82
C PHE A 9 33.61 -10.15 32.68
N ARG A 10 33.79 -11.05 33.64
CA ARG A 10 33.00 -12.27 33.86
C ARG A 10 31.73 -11.92 34.64
N GLY A 11 30.70 -12.64 34.26
CA GLY A 11 29.34 -12.59 34.63
C GLY A 11 28.94 -12.84 36.09
N ALA A 12 27.66 -12.64 36.35
CA ALA A 12 26.91 -13.29 37.42
C ALA A 12 25.45 -13.38 36.98
N ALA A 13 24.92 -14.61 36.96
CA ALA A 13 23.51 -14.90 36.78
C ALA A 13 22.77 -14.84 38.13
N PRO A 14 21.54 -14.37 38.20
CA PRO A 14 20.70 -14.55 39.37
C PRO A 14 19.75 -15.75 39.23
N ARG A 15 19.64 -16.44 40.38
CA ARG A 15 18.86 -17.65 40.63
C ARG A 15 17.34 -17.38 40.58
N ARG A 16 16.62 -18.35 40.04
CA ARG A 16 15.16 -18.46 40.09
C ARG A 16 14.70 -18.84 41.53
N ALA A 17 13.68 -18.16 42.03
CA ALA A 17 12.89 -18.60 43.17
C ALA A 17 11.52 -19.03 42.69
N ALA A 18 11.16 -20.28 42.96
CA ALA A 18 9.83 -20.83 42.73
C ALA A 18 8.97 -20.58 43.99
N ALA A 19 7.77 -20.07 43.79
CA ALA A 19 6.77 -20.00 44.86
C ALA A 19 5.55 -20.82 44.43
N THR A 20 5.30 -21.89 45.11
CA THR A 20 4.11 -22.73 45.08
C THR A 20 3.02 -22.13 45.93
N ALA A 21 1.82 -21.94 45.42
CA ALA A 21 0.62 -21.63 46.18
C ALA A 21 -0.43 -22.73 45.97
N LEU A 22 -0.76 -23.44 47.02
CA LEU A 22 -1.91 -24.32 47.13
C LEU A 22 -3.19 -23.49 47.26
N ALA A 23 -4.23 -23.88 46.54
CA ALA A 23 -5.60 -23.41 46.75
C ALA A 23 -6.52 -24.62 47.02
N ALA A 24 -7.24 -24.54 48.11
CA ALA A 24 -8.13 -25.56 48.62
C ALA A 24 -9.48 -25.53 47.91
N VAL A 25 -10.04 -26.72 47.68
CA VAL A 25 -11.36 -27.00 47.16
C VAL A 25 -12.36 -27.03 48.29
N LEU A 26 -13.46 -26.28 48.21
CA LEU A 26 -14.66 -26.43 49.03
C LEU A 26 -15.81 -26.92 48.17
N LEU A 27 -16.24 -28.15 48.43
CA LEU A 27 -17.45 -28.76 47.91
C LEU A 27 -18.65 -28.35 48.79
N LEU A 28 -19.70 -27.81 48.20
CA LEU A 28 -21.03 -27.72 48.77
C LEU A 28 -22.01 -28.41 47.84
N ALA A 29 -22.55 -29.50 48.31
CA ALA A 29 -23.65 -30.21 47.68
C ALA A 29 -24.99 -29.52 48.01
N GLY A 30 -25.80 -29.26 47.02
CA GLY A 30 -27.19 -28.82 47.13
C GLY A 30 -28.04 -29.59 46.13
N SER A 31 -28.87 -30.52 46.64
CA SER A 31 -29.84 -31.28 45.85
C SER A 31 -31.10 -30.44 45.66
N GLY A 32 -31.54 -30.32 44.42
CA GLY A 32 -32.84 -29.75 44.06
C GLY A 32 -33.35 -30.40 42.78
N CYS A 33 -34.36 -31.29 42.90
CA CYS A 33 -35.09 -31.84 41.78
C CYS A 33 -36.06 -30.76 41.20
N SER A 34 -36.06 -30.56 39.92
CA SER A 34 -37.23 -30.09 39.16
C SER A 34 -37.19 -30.48 37.70
N SER A 35 -38.29 -31.05 37.30
CA SER A 35 -38.85 -31.49 36.05
C SER A 35 -38.34 -30.91 34.75
N GLY A 36 -38.17 -31.82 33.80
CA GLY A 36 -37.64 -31.61 32.43
C GLY A 36 -38.56 -30.84 31.49
N GLY A 37 -37.84 -30.02 30.69
CA GLY A 37 -38.25 -29.59 29.36
C GLY A 37 -37.04 -29.65 28.45
N PRO A 38 -37.19 -29.92 27.17
CA PRO A 38 -36.03 -30.04 26.27
C PRO A 38 -35.36 -28.69 26.12
N ALA A 39 -34.06 -28.68 26.37
CA ALA A 39 -33.19 -27.51 26.16
C ALA A 39 -33.08 -27.19 24.66
N PRO A 40 -33.16 -25.90 24.26
CA PRO A 40 -32.80 -25.51 22.91
C PRO A 40 -31.30 -25.70 22.68
N SER A 41 -30.96 -26.32 21.54
CA SER A 41 -29.55 -26.46 21.09
C SER A 41 -28.91 -25.09 20.97
N PRO A 42 -27.61 -24.94 21.32
CA PRO A 42 -26.91 -23.70 21.11
C PRO A 42 -26.78 -23.42 19.62
N VAL A 43 -27.37 -22.33 19.16
CA VAL A 43 -27.14 -21.76 17.85
C VAL A 43 -25.68 -21.28 17.85
N GLY A 44 -24.83 -21.99 17.11
CA GLY A 44 -23.47 -21.55 16.85
C GLY A 44 -23.45 -20.18 16.16
N PRO A 45 -22.42 -19.38 16.36
CA PRO A 45 -22.30 -18.11 15.63
C PRO A 45 -22.33 -18.39 14.12
N PRO A 46 -22.98 -17.51 13.32
CA PRO A 46 -23.01 -17.70 11.88
C PRO A 46 -21.57 -17.67 11.37
N SER A 47 -21.15 -18.72 10.70
CA SER A 47 -19.93 -18.75 9.91
C SER A 47 -20.09 -17.67 8.85
N ALA A 48 -19.38 -16.56 9.00
CA ALA A 48 -19.21 -15.57 7.97
C ALA A 48 -18.43 -16.24 6.84
N THR A 49 -19.14 -16.85 5.90
CA THR A 49 -18.60 -17.13 4.58
C THR A 49 -18.34 -15.76 3.97
N GLY A 50 -17.08 -15.33 4.02
CA GLY A 50 -16.61 -14.15 3.30
C GLY A 50 -16.75 -14.42 1.79
N GLY A 51 -17.96 -14.22 1.30
CA GLY A 51 -18.22 -14.12 -0.13
C GLY A 51 -17.55 -12.83 -0.59
N GLU A 52 -16.53 -12.94 -1.42
CA GLU A 52 -15.99 -11.84 -2.20
C GLU A 52 -17.17 -11.18 -2.94
N ALA A 53 -17.36 -9.88 -2.73
CA ALA A 53 -18.45 -9.15 -3.36
C ALA A 53 -18.35 -9.32 -4.90
N PRO A 54 -19.47 -9.53 -5.61
CA PRO A 54 -19.43 -9.68 -7.07
C PRO A 54 -18.83 -8.44 -7.71
N ALA A 55 -17.98 -8.66 -8.71
CA ALA A 55 -17.35 -7.59 -9.47
C ALA A 55 -18.42 -6.60 -9.99
N PRO A 56 -18.25 -5.28 -9.79
CA PRO A 56 -19.27 -4.31 -10.13
C PRO A 56 -19.52 -4.27 -11.64
N THR A 57 -20.78 -4.35 -12.05
CA THR A 57 -21.24 -4.28 -13.44
C THR A 57 -21.24 -2.87 -14.03
N GLY A 58 -20.68 -1.87 -13.32
CA GLY A 58 -20.48 -0.50 -13.81
C GLY A 58 -18.97 -0.24 -13.95
N GLY A 59 -18.55 0.37 -15.05
CA GLY A 59 -17.14 0.69 -15.31
C GLY A 59 -16.50 1.49 -14.17
N SER A 60 -15.20 1.27 -13.93
CA SER A 60 -14.41 1.99 -12.93
C SER A 60 -14.56 3.51 -13.08
N PRO A 61 -14.65 4.30 -11.97
CA PRO A 61 -14.69 5.76 -12.04
C PRO A 61 -13.33 6.37 -12.44
N PHE A 62 -12.29 5.57 -12.46
CA PHE A 62 -10.92 6.02 -12.73
C PHE A 62 -10.59 5.97 -14.22
N TRP A 63 -9.66 6.84 -14.62
CA TRP A 63 -9.21 6.94 -16.00
C TRP A 63 -8.23 5.82 -16.38
N VAL A 64 -8.44 5.26 -17.57
CA VAL A 64 -7.53 4.29 -18.20
C VAL A 64 -6.67 5.02 -19.22
N ASP A 65 -5.33 4.94 -19.08
CA ASP A 65 -4.40 5.53 -20.04
C ASP A 65 -4.26 4.65 -21.29
N PRO A 66 -4.75 5.10 -22.48
CA PRO A 66 -4.59 4.35 -23.72
C PRO A 66 -3.13 4.29 -24.20
N GLU A 67 -2.25 5.12 -23.63
CA GLU A 67 -0.81 5.16 -23.95
C GLU A 67 0.05 4.57 -22.83
N SER A 68 -0.55 3.81 -21.90
CA SER A 68 0.20 3.05 -20.89
C SER A 68 1.16 2.04 -21.56
N ASP A 69 2.22 1.64 -20.85
CA ASP A 69 3.17 0.65 -21.37
C ASP A 69 2.50 -0.70 -21.67
N ALA A 70 1.50 -1.07 -20.85
CA ALA A 70 0.66 -2.24 -21.12
C ALA A 70 -0.11 -2.09 -22.44
N ALA A 71 -0.75 -0.94 -22.70
CA ALA A 71 -1.49 -0.69 -23.95
C ALA A 71 -0.57 -0.68 -25.18
N LYS A 72 0.61 -0.06 -25.05
CA LYS A 72 1.64 -0.11 -26.11
C LYS A 72 2.11 -1.53 -26.38
N GLN A 73 2.30 -2.33 -25.33
CA GLN A 73 2.74 -3.71 -25.46
C GLN A 73 1.65 -4.59 -26.09
N VAL A 74 0.36 -4.36 -25.78
CA VAL A 74 -0.75 -5.04 -26.46
C VAL A 74 -0.70 -4.79 -27.95
N ARG A 75 -0.59 -3.52 -28.39
CA ARG A 75 -0.48 -3.17 -29.82
C ARG A 75 0.72 -3.84 -30.50
N ARG A 76 1.86 -3.92 -29.80
CA ARG A 76 3.05 -4.63 -30.29
C ARG A 76 2.79 -6.12 -30.49
N TYR A 77 2.18 -6.78 -29.51
CA TYR A 77 1.85 -8.22 -29.61
C TYR A 77 0.84 -8.49 -30.73
N GLU A 78 -0.14 -7.63 -30.93
CA GLU A 78 -1.09 -7.73 -32.06
C GLU A 78 -0.37 -7.63 -33.39
N ALA A 79 0.54 -6.67 -33.55
CA ALA A 79 1.34 -6.49 -34.75
C ALA A 79 2.29 -7.68 -35.03
N GLU A 80 2.78 -8.34 -33.99
CA GLU A 80 3.64 -9.52 -34.06
C GLU A 80 2.84 -10.84 -34.26
N GLY A 81 1.51 -10.81 -34.30
CA GLY A 81 0.65 -11.99 -34.37
C GLY A 81 0.56 -12.79 -33.05
N ARG A 82 1.01 -12.25 -31.94
CA ARG A 82 0.94 -12.83 -30.60
C ARG A 82 -0.42 -12.56 -29.94
N THR A 83 -1.48 -12.99 -30.60
CA THR A 83 -2.86 -12.63 -30.24
C THR A 83 -3.29 -13.11 -28.87
N ASP A 84 -2.81 -14.28 -28.42
CA ASP A 84 -3.11 -14.80 -27.07
C ASP A 84 -2.42 -13.96 -25.98
N ASP A 85 -1.17 -13.57 -26.18
CA ASP A 85 -0.47 -12.70 -25.24
C ASP A 85 -1.10 -11.30 -25.19
N ALA A 86 -1.49 -10.74 -26.34
CA ALA A 86 -2.23 -9.49 -26.41
C ALA A 86 -3.54 -9.57 -25.61
N ARG A 87 -4.33 -10.63 -25.82
CA ARG A 87 -5.60 -10.85 -25.10
C ARG A 87 -5.40 -10.95 -23.58
N VAL A 88 -4.37 -11.66 -23.15
CA VAL A 88 -4.03 -11.78 -21.72
C VAL A 88 -3.61 -10.41 -21.17
N LEU A 89 -2.76 -9.68 -21.87
CA LEU A 89 -2.23 -8.40 -21.39
C LEU A 89 -3.29 -7.29 -21.34
N LYS A 90 -4.39 -7.39 -22.12
CA LYS A 90 -5.56 -6.50 -22.01
C LYS A 90 -6.15 -6.47 -20.61
N ARG A 91 -5.97 -7.53 -19.80
CA ARG A 91 -6.35 -7.53 -18.38
C ARG A 91 -5.64 -6.45 -17.56
N ILE A 92 -4.51 -5.94 -18.04
CA ILE A 92 -3.80 -4.79 -17.46
C ILE A 92 -4.10 -3.52 -18.25
N ALA A 93 -3.97 -3.57 -19.56
CA ALA A 93 -4.07 -2.41 -20.44
C ALA A 93 -5.45 -1.70 -20.39
N GLU A 94 -6.51 -2.43 -20.07
CA GLU A 94 -7.88 -1.93 -20.00
C GLU A 94 -8.30 -1.52 -18.58
N GLN A 95 -7.36 -1.52 -17.62
CA GLN A 95 -7.63 -1.09 -16.25
C GLN A 95 -7.00 0.26 -15.94
N PRO A 96 -7.61 1.04 -15.06
CA PRO A 96 -6.98 2.25 -14.53
C PRO A 96 -5.74 1.88 -13.70
N VAL A 97 -4.62 2.51 -14.00
CA VAL A 97 -3.37 2.34 -13.25
C VAL A 97 -2.86 3.72 -12.88
N ALA A 98 -2.30 3.88 -11.70
CA ALA A 98 -1.77 5.16 -11.28
C ALA A 98 -0.57 5.59 -12.14
N ASP A 99 -0.55 6.86 -12.53
CA ASP A 99 0.64 7.50 -13.11
C ASP A 99 1.62 7.89 -12.00
N TRP A 100 2.91 7.69 -12.26
CA TRP A 100 4.01 8.07 -11.38
C TRP A 100 4.85 9.14 -12.08
N PRO A 101 4.42 10.41 -12.08
CA PRO A 101 5.17 11.48 -12.72
C PRO A 101 6.56 11.59 -12.12
N ALA A 102 7.57 11.58 -12.98
CA ALA A 102 8.98 11.52 -12.58
C ALA A 102 9.76 12.74 -13.10
N GLY A 103 11.03 12.83 -12.65
CA GLY A 103 11.93 13.92 -13.02
C GLY A 103 11.63 15.23 -12.30
N ASP A 104 12.33 16.28 -12.74
CA ASP A 104 12.28 17.60 -12.08
C ASP A 104 11.00 18.38 -12.40
N ASP A 105 10.32 18.08 -13.51
CA ASP A 105 9.04 18.69 -13.88
C ASP A 105 7.96 17.63 -14.12
N PRO A 106 7.06 17.37 -13.13
CA PRO A 106 5.98 16.41 -13.24
C PRO A 106 4.80 16.88 -14.11
N ALA A 107 4.72 18.17 -14.38
CA ALA A 107 3.53 18.80 -14.93
C ALA A 107 3.12 18.33 -16.34
N PRO A 108 4.03 18.05 -17.29
CA PRO A 108 3.63 17.59 -18.62
C PRO A 108 2.85 16.27 -18.60
N GLU A 109 3.32 15.31 -17.79
CA GLU A 109 2.67 14.01 -17.63
C GLU A 109 1.31 14.14 -16.95
N ILE A 110 1.24 14.89 -15.85
CA ILE A 110 -0.01 15.16 -15.14
C ILE A 110 -1.04 15.83 -16.04
N ARG A 111 -0.66 16.89 -16.77
CA ARG A 111 -1.57 17.57 -17.69
C ARG A 111 -2.09 16.65 -18.80
N ARG A 112 -1.27 15.73 -19.28
CA ARG A 112 -1.71 14.71 -20.27
C ARG A 112 -2.81 13.82 -19.67
N ALA A 113 -2.56 13.24 -18.51
CA ALA A 113 -3.51 12.36 -17.81
C ALA A 113 -4.80 13.10 -17.43
N VAL A 114 -4.68 14.31 -16.88
CA VAL A 114 -5.83 15.17 -16.55
C VAL A 114 -6.71 15.47 -17.76
N ARG A 115 -6.13 15.80 -18.92
CA ARG A 115 -6.91 16.02 -20.14
C ARG A 115 -7.70 14.76 -20.55
N GLY A 116 -7.04 13.58 -20.52
CA GLY A 116 -7.68 12.31 -20.83
C GLY A 116 -8.80 11.96 -19.87
N ALA A 117 -8.54 12.09 -18.58
CA ALA A 117 -9.50 11.82 -17.51
C ALA A 117 -10.73 12.76 -17.62
N THR A 118 -10.49 14.07 -17.80
CA THR A 118 -11.56 15.07 -17.93
C THR A 118 -12.43 14.81 -19.16
N ALA A 119 -11.82 14.50 -20.31
CA ALA A 119 -12.56 14.17 -21.54
C ALA A 119 -13.45 12.93 -21.36
N GLY A 120 -13.02 11.96 -20.57
CA GLY A 120 -13.78 10.75 -20.25
C GLY A 120 -14.73 10.88 -19.05
N ASN A 121 -14.82 12.04 -18.41
CA ASN A 121 -15.49 12.24 -17.12
C ASN A 121 -15.07 11.21 -16.07
N ARG A 122 -13.76 11.05 -15.92
CA ARG A 122 -13.10 10.09 -15.02
C ARG A 122 -12.18 10.82 -14.05
N THR A 123 -11.77 10.11 -13.00
CA THR A 123 -10.79 10.57 -12.01
C THR A 123 -9.41 10.05 -12.38
N ALA A 124 -8.43 10.94 -12.50
CA ALA A 124 -7.02 10.54 -12.65
C ALA A 124 -6.47 10.03 -11.32
N VAL A 125 -5.55 9.05 -11.36
CA VAL A 125 -4.87 8.52 -10.18
C VAL A 125 -3.38 8.77 -10.35
N PHE A 126 -2.77 9.42 -9.37
CA PHE A 126 -1.35 9.77 -9.37
C PHE A 126 -0.65 9.27 -8.12
N VAL A 127 0.64 9.05 -8.24
CA VAL A 127 1.55 8.88 -7.10
C VAL A 127 2.53 10.05 -7.12
N ALA A 128 2.57 10.81 -6.04
CA ALA A 128 3.62 11.78 -5.80
C ALA A 128 4.76 11.07 -5.05
N TYR A 129 5.92 10.91 -5.69
CA TYR A 129 7.04 10.14 -5.16
C TYR A 129 8.37 10.84 -5.43
N ASN A 130 8.64 11.89 -4.67
CA ASN A 130 9.83 12.73 -4.86
C ASN A 130 10.40 13.32 -3.56
N ILE A 131 10.02 12.76 -2.38
CA ILE A 131 10.54 13.22 -1.09
C ILE A 131 12.08 13.10 -1.05
N PRO A 132 12.84 14.04 -0.47
CA PRO A 132 14.28 13.92 -0.29
C PRO A 132 14.67 12.63 0.46
N HIS A 133 15.77 12.02 0.07
CA HIS A 133 16.27 10.76 0.65
C HIS A 133 15.27 9.60 0.58
N ARG A 134 14.45 9.54 -0.49
CA ARG A 134 13.47 8.46 -0.65
C ARG A 134 14.15 7.10 -0.79
N ASP A 135 13.39 6.05 -0.46
CA ASP A 135 13.78 4.63 -0.60
C ASP A 135 15.08 4.27 0.13
N CYS A 136 15.53 5.09 1.08
CA CYS A 136 16.73 4.85 1.89
C CYS A 136 18.00 4.45 1.08
N GLY A 137 18.10 4.90 -0.15
CA GLY A 137 19.22 4.54 -1.01
C GLY A 137 19.09 3.18 -1.71
N MET A 138 17.93 2.52 -1.66
CA MET A 138 17.68 1.24 -2.33
C MET A 138 17.40 1.41 -3.84
N TYR A 139 16.57 0.53 -4.43
CA TYR A 139 16.35 0.44 -5.89
C TYR A 139 15.68 1.68 -6.50
N SER A 140 14.88 2.42 -5.72
CA SER A 140 14.19 3.65 -6.13
C SER A 140 14.77 4.90 -5.47
N ALA A 141 16.04 4.84 -5.05
CA ALA A 141 16.74 5.94 -4.43
C ALA A 141 16.67 7.24 -5.25
N GLY A 142 16.69 8.38 -4.58
CA GLY A 142 16.63 9.69 -5.21
C GLY A 142 15.70 10.64 -4.47
N GLY A 143 14.78 11.24 -5.20
CA GLY A 143 13.93 12.32 -4.72
C GLY A 143 14.50 13.69 -5.04
N ALA A 144 13.81 14.74 -4.63
CA ALA A 144 14.29 16.11 -4.70
C ALA A 144 15.59 16.28 -3.92
N HIS A 145 16.47 17.15 -4.37
CA HIS A 145 17.79 17.31 -3.75
C HIS A 145 17.74 17.95 -2.35
N ASP A 146 16.66 18.68 -2.06
CA ASP A 146 16.36 19.29 -0.76
C ASP A 146 14.87 19.61 -0.60
N GLY A 147 14.49 20.11 0.58
CA GLY A 147 13.12 20.47 0.88
C GLY A 147 12.57 21.64 0.04
N GLN A 148 13.41 22.57 -0.43
CA GLN A 148 12.97 23.66 -1.30
C GLN A 148 12.59 23.15 -2.68
N ALA A 149 13.42 22.29 -3.27
CA ALA A 149 13.14 21.66 -4.55
C ALA A 149 11.88 20.78 -4.47
N TYR A 150 11.70 20.06 -3.37
CA TYR A 150 10.49 19.28 -3.15
C TYR A 150 9.22 20.13 -3.13
N ARG A 151 9.23 21.25 -2.41
CA ARG A 151 8.09 22.20 -2.37
C ARG A 151 7.76 22.73 -3.76
N ALA A 152 8.77 23.10 -4.54
CA ALA A 152 8.59 23.58 -5.91
C ALA A 152 8.01 22.49 -6.82
N TRP A 153 8.47 21.26 -6.66
CA TRP A 153 7.97 20.10 -7.39
C TRP A 153 6.50 19.81 -7.05
N VAL A 154 6.15 19.80 -5.76
CA VAL A 154 4.76 19.61 -5.30
C VAL A 154 3.85 20.74 -5.79
N ASP A 155 4.35 21.99 -5.84
CA ASP A 155 3.60 23.10 -6.39
C ASP A 155 3.30 22.94 -7.88
N SER A 156 4.30 22.52 -8.67
CA SER A 156 4.14 22.17 -10.08
C SER A 156 3.15 21.03 -10.27
N PHE A 157 3.28 19.97 -9.44
CA PHE A 157 2.39 18.81 -9.44
C PHE A 157 0.92 19.21 -9.21
N ALA A 158 0.65 19.91 -8.11
CA ALA A 158 -0.69 20.34 -7.75
C ALA A 158 -1.28 21.32 -8.77
N SER A 159 -0.48 22.27 -9.26
CA SER A 159 -0.89 23.25 -10.28
C SER A 159 -1.27 22.56 -11.60
N ALA A 160 -0.58 21.47 -11.96
CA ALA A 160 -0.88 20.71 -13.17
C ALA A 160 -2.19 19.91 -13.07
N ILE A 161 -2.62 19.51 -11.86
CA ILE A 161 -3.94 18.91 -11.62
C ILE A 161 -5.04 19.96 -11.80
N GLY A 162 -4.86 21.15 -11.25
CA GLY A 162 -5.86 22.22 -11.29
C GLY A 162 -7.20 21.77 -10.68
N ASP A 163 -8.31 22.04 -11.37
CA ASP A 163 -9.65 21.70 -10.89
C ASP A 163 -10.13 20.31 -11.34
N ALA A 164 -9.25 19.47 -11.90
CA ALA A 164 -9.62 18.12 -12.32
C ALA A 164 -9.90 17.20 -11.13
N SER A 165 -10.76 16.18 -11.34
CA SER A 165 -10.91 15.10 -10.38
C SER A 165 -9.64 14.24 -10.34
N ALA A 166 -9.01 14.14 -9.19
CA ALA A 166 -7.80 13.36 -9.00
C ALA A 166 -7.78 12.64 -7.64
N VAL A 167 -7.09 11.52 -7.60
CA VAL A 167 -6.61 10.85 -6.40
C VAL A 167 -5.09 10.92 -6.41
N VAL A 168 -4.50 11.36 -5.32
CA VAL A 168 -3.05 11.38 -5.13
C VAL A 168 -2.66 10.49 -3.97
N VAL A 169 -1.88 9.46 -4.25
CA VAL A 169 -1.15 8.69 -3.24
C VAL A 169 0.15 9.42 -2.99
N LEU A 170 0.34 9.87 -1.76
CA LEU A 170 1.45 10.74 -1.38
C LEU A 170 2.57 9.93 -0.75
N GLU A 171 3.72 10.02 -1.36
CA GLU A 171 5.03 9.58 -0.91
C GLU A 171 5.05 8.18 -0.31
N PRO A 172 4.85 7.16 -1.16
CA PRO A 172 5.07 5.77 -0.75
C PRO A 172 6.36 5.61 0.06
N ASP A 173 6.28 4.80 1.13
CA ASP A 173 7.37 4.44 2.02
C ASP A 173 7.87 5.56 2.97
N ALA A 174 7.53 6.83 2.71
CA ALA A 174 8.13 7.97 3.44
C ALA A 174 7.91 7.92 4.95
N VAL A 175 6.70 7.58 5.41
CA VAL A 175 6.39 7.44 6.84
C VAL A 175 6.86 6.09 7.40
N PRO A 176 6.61 4.95 6.74
CA PRO A 176 7.13 3.66 7.19
C PRO A 176 8.65 3.63 7.40
N HIS A 177 9.43 4.25 6.53
CA HIS A 177 10.90 4.34 6.68
C HIS A 177 11.37 5.20 7.86
N MET A 178 10.55 6.09 8.38
CA MET A 178 10.84 6.75 9.67
C MET A 178 10.57 5.79 10.85
N VAL A 179 9.60 4.89 10.71
CA VAL A 179 9.20 3.96 11.76
C VAL A 179 10.16 2.77 11.87
N ASP A 180 10.64 2.24 10.75
CA ASP A 180 11.61 1.12 10.74
C ASP A 180 13.05 1.56 11.00
N GLY A 181 13.31 2.88 11.04
CA GLY A 181 14.62 3.46 11.29
C GLY A 181 15.54 3.51 10.05
N CYS A 182 15.03 3.20 8.87
CA CYS A 182 15.75 3.32 7.62
C CYS A 182 16.08 4.80 7.30
N THR A 183 15.12 5.70 7.51
CA THR A 183 15.39 7.15 7.44
C THR A 183 16.11 7.59 8.72
N PRO A 184 17.32 8.20 8.65
CA PRO A 184 17.99 8.75 9.82
C PRO A 184 17.15 9.77 10.59
N ALA A 185 17.23 9.73 11.91
CA ALA A 185 16.39 10.56 12.79
C ALA A 185 16.54 12.07 12.55
N GLU A 186 17.69 12.52 12.10
CA GLU A 186 17.94 13.93 11.73
C GLU A 186 17.06 14.45 10.60
N TYR A 187 16.50 13.57 9.75
CA TYR A 187 15.60 13.95 8.65
C TYR A 187 14.12 13.84 9.01
N HIS A 188 13.76 13.27 10.18
CA HIS A 188 12.36 13.00 10.52
C HIS A 188 11.51 14.27 10.65
N GLU A 189 12.05 15.32 11.25
CA GLU A 189 11.33 16.60 11.42
C GLU A 189 11.08 17.26 10.06
N GLU A 190 12.12 17.40 9.23
CA GLU A 190 11.99 17.97 7.90
C GLU A 190 11.04 17.15 7.03
N ARG A 191 11.17 15.82 7.01
CA ARG A 191 10.30 14.92 6.23
C ARG A 191 8.84 15.06 6.64
N SER A 192 8.56 15.10 7.95
CA SER A 192 7.20 15.30 8.46
C SER A 192 6.62 16.65 8.06
N ALA A 193 7.41 17.71 8.13
CA ALA A 193 7.00 19.05 7.70
C ALA A 193 6.71 19.08 6.18
N LEU A 194 7.59 18.51 5.36
CA LEU A 194 7.41 18.45 3.90
C LEU A 194 6.14 17.68 3.49
N LEU A 195 5.85 16.57 4.15
CA LEU A 195 4.63 15.79 3.91
C LEU A 195 3.38 16.59 4.28
N ALA A 196 3.40 17.26 5.44
CA ALA A 196 2.30 18.10 5.90
C ALA A 196 2.02 19.27 4.94
N GLU A 197 3.06 19.93 4.46
CA GLU A 197 2.98 21.02 3.48
C GLU A 197 2.49 20.51 2.11
N ALA A 198 2.94 19.32 1.68
CA ALA A 198 2.47 18.71 0.44
C ALA A 198 0.97 18.40 0.49
N ILE A 199 0.48 17.85 1.62
CA ILE A 199 -0.97 17.65 1.83
C ILE A 199 -1.71 18.97 1.72
N GLU A 200 -1.28 20.00 2.44
CA GLU A 200 -1.93 21.34 2.39
C GLU A 200 -1.95 21.90 0.97
N ARG A 201 -0.84 21.75 0.24
CA ARG A 201 -0.75 22.26 -1.13
C ARG A 201 -1.69 21.52 -2.08
N LEU A 202 -1.74 20.21 -2.00
CA LEU A 202 -2.61 19.38 -2.83
C LEU A 202 -4.08 19.60 -2.49
N LYS A 203 -4.42 19.77 -1.22
CA LYS A 203 -5.81 20.02 -0.75
C LYS A 203 -6.36 21.39 -1.12
N ARG A 204 -5.56 22.31 -1.66
CA ARG A 204 -6.08 23.54 -2.29
C ARG A 204 -6.81 23.24 -3.62
N GLN A 205 -6.59 22.08 -4.21
CA GLN A 205 -7.29 21.63 -5.41
C GLN A 205 -8.64 21.04 -5.01
N PRO A 206 -9.78 21.60 -5.46
CA PRO A 206 -11.10 21.34 -4.86
C PRO A 206 -11.63 19.92 -5.07
N ARG A 207 -11.11 19.22 -6.08
CA ARG A 207 -11.54 17.85 -6.42
C ARG A 207 -10.41 16.83 -6.33
N THR A 208 -9.36 17.16 -5.57
CA THR A 208 -8.24 16.26 -5.32
C THR A 208 -8.41 15.59 -3.97
N ARG A 209 -8.40 14.26 -3.97
CA ARG A 209 -8.30 13.43 -2.76
C ARG A 209 -6.86 13.01 -2.56
N VAL A 210 -6.37 13.09 -1.32
CA VAL A 210 -4.98 12.82 -0.95
C VAL A 210 -4.93 11.71 0.09
N TYR A 211 -4.14 10.68 -0.17
CA TYR A 211 -3.91 9.56 0.73
C TYR A 211 -2.41 9.43 1.00
N LEU A 212 -2.02 9.67 2.26
CA LEU A 212 -0.63 9.55 2.69
C LEU A 212 -0.27 8.07 2.86
N ASP A 213 0.86 7.62 2.33
CA ASP A 213 1.23 6.22 2.47
C ASP A 213 1.55 5.82 3.92
N ALA A 214 1.05 4.65 4.31
CA ALA A 214 1.21 4.07 5.64
C ALA A 214 1.78 2.62 5.60
N GLY A 215 2.34 2.21 4.46
CA GLY A 215 3.01 0.93 4.30
C GLY A 215 2.07 -0.28 4.26
N ASN A 216 2.44 -1.34 4.96
CA ASN A 216 1.68 -2.59 4.97
C ASN A 216 1.96 -3.42 6.24
N PRO A 217 1.08 -4.40 6.58
CA PRO A 217 1.16 -5.16 7.83
C PRO A 217 2.36 -6.13 7.94
N GLU A 218 3.02 -6.49 6.84
CA GLU A 218 4.24 -7.32 6.91
C GLU A 218 5.46 -6.47 7.27
N TRP A 219 5.46 -5.21 6.86
CA TRP A 219 6.55 -4.28 7.12
C TRP A 219 6.44 -3.65 8.51
N ILE A 220 5.27 -3.12 8.84
CA ILE A 220 5.00 -2.52 10.16
C ILE A 220 3.91 -3.36 10.83
N ASP A 221 4.32 -4.29 11.67
CA ASP A 221 3.47 -5.28 12.33
C ASP A 221 2.47 -4.69 13.34
N ASP A 222 2.84 -3.57 13.97
CA ASP A 222 2.01 -2.83 14.93
C ASP A 222 1.57 -1.48 14.34
N PRO A 223 0.29 -1.33 13.94
CA PRO A 223 -0.21 -0.07 13.40
C PRO A 223 -0.10 1.10 14.38
N GLY A 224 0.00 0.84 15.70
CA GLY A 224 0.19 1.87 16.70
C GLY A 224 1.48 2.66 16.51
N LYS A 225 2.54 2.03 15.98
CA LYS A 225 3.82 2.70 15.66
C LYS A 225 3.71 3.77 14.58
N LEU A 226 2.70 3.68 13.71
CA LEU A 226 2.46 4.64 12.62
C LEU A 226 1.68 5.89 13.06
N VAL A 227 0.94 5.82 14.18
CA VAL A 227 -0.02 6.87 14.57
C VAL A 227 0.64 8.24 14.72
N GLU A 228 1.68 8.32 15.52
CA GLU A 228 2.35 9.60 15.78
C GLU A 228 3.11 10.12 14.56
N PRO A 229 3.88 9.31 13.82
CA PRO A 229 4.51 9.74 12.57
C PRO A 229 3.51 10.24 11.53
N LEU A 230 2.37 9.57 11.33
CA LEU A 230 1.32 10.00 10.41
C LEU A 230 0.68 11.31 10.86
N ARG A 231 0.43 11.50 12.16
CA ARG A 231 -0.10 12.76 12.70
C ARG A 231 0.85 13.92 12.46
N ARG A 232 2.15 13.73 12.72
CA ARG A 232 3.19 14.74 12.43
C ARG A 232 3.26 15.07 10.95
N ALA A 233 3.14 14.08 10.09
CA ALA A 233 3.07 14.25 8.65
C ALA A 233 1.75 14.86 8.16
N GLY A 234 0.83 15.22 9.06
CA GLY A 234 -0.39 15.96 8.72
C GLY A 234 -1.52 15.12 8.15
N VAL A 235 -1.55 13.79 8.38
CA VAL A 235 -2.58 12.89 7.84
C VAL A 235 -4.00 13.36 8.13
N GLY A 236 -4.25 14.00 9.28
CA GLY A 236 -5.57 14.55 9.65
C GLY A 236 -6.10 15.65 8.71
N ARG A 237 -5.31 16.17 7.79
CA ARG A 237 -5.71 17.11 6.74
C ARG A 237 -5.83 16.45 5.35
N ALA A 238 -5.39 15.21 5.21
CA ALA A 238 -5.60 14.40 4.04
C ALA A 238 -7.02 13.79 4.05
N ASP A 239 -7.43 13.14 2.97
CA ASP A 239 -8.68 12.39 2.91
C ASP A 239 -8.53 11.02 3.59
N GLY A 240 -7.30 10.55 3.78
CA GLY A 240 -7.00 9.32 4.44
C GLY A 240 -5.55 8.87 4.25
N PHE A 241 -5.33 7.58 4.34
CA PHE A 241 -4.03 6.96 4.11
C PHE A 241 -4.11 5.85 3.07
N SER A 242 -2.98 5.49 2.45
CA SER A 242 -2.89 4.36 1.53
C SER A 242 -2.11 3.21 2.15
N LEU A 243 -2.47 2.00 1.77
CA LEU A 243 -1.85 0.77 2.25
C LEU A 243 -1.45 -0.16 1.10
N ASN A 244 -0.44 -0.99 1.36
CA ASN A 244 -0.01 -2.07 0.47
C ASN A 244 0.60 -1.58 -0.85
N VAL A 245 1.02 -0.32 -0.93
CA VAL A 245 1.64 0.23 -2.15
C VAL A 245 2.82 -0.65 -2.56
N SER A 246 2.82 -1.08 -3.83
CA SER A 246 3.84 -1.96 -4.39
C SER A 246 4.04 -3.30 -3.67
N ASN A 247 3.08 -3.74 -2.84
CA ASN A 247 3.19 -4.96 -2.04
C ASN A 247 2.14 -6.01 -2.44
N PHE A 248 2.11 -7.15 -1.73
CA PHE A 248 1.36 -8.34 -2.11
C PHE A 248 0.45 -8.87 -1.00
N GLN A 249 0.28 -8.10 0.10
CA GLN A 249 -0.56 -8.55 1.22
C GLN A 249 -2.02 -8.69 0.78
N THR A 250 -2.71 -9.73 1.29
CA THR A 250 -4.10 -9.98 0.89
C THR A 250 -5.03 -8.85 1.31
N ASN A 251 -6.11 -8.62 0.58
CA ASN A 251 -7.10 -7.59 0.95
C ASN A 251 -7.63 -7.80 2.37
N ALA A 252 -7.84 -9.05 2.82
CA ALA A 252 -8.31 -9.33 4.17
C ALA A 252 -7.30 -8.81 5.21
N THR A 253 -6.04 -9.20 5.09
CA THR A 253 -4.96 -8.79 6.01
C THR A 253 -4.77 -7.26 6.03
N VAL A 254 -4.80 -6.62 4.84
CA VAL A 254 -4.64 -5.16 4.73
C VAL A 254 -5.84 -4.42 5.31
N ARG A 255 -7.07 -4.92 5.11
CA ARG A 255 -8.28 -4.33 5.69
C ARG A 255 -8.29 -4.40 7.21
N ASP A 256 -7.91 -5.54 7.79
CA ASP A 256 -7.84 -5.72 9.26
C ASP A 256 -6.82 -4.74 9.86
N PHE A 257 -5.65 -4.61 9.25
CA PHE A 257 -4.64 -3.64 9.64
C PHE A 257 -5.13 -2.21 9.48
N GLY A 258 -5.72 -1.89 8.32
CA GLY A 258 -6.26 -0.57 8.01
C GLY A 258 -7.39 -0.16 8.94
N ALA A 259 -8.30 -1.07 9.29
CA ALA A 259 -9.37 -0.82 10.24
C ALA A 259 -8.83 -0.49 11.65
N THR A 260 -7.79 -1.21 12.08
CA THR A 260 -7.12 -0.93 13.35
C THR A 260 -6.45 0.46 13.33
N LEU A 261 -5.67 0.75 12.29
CA LEU A 261 -5.02 2.07 12.13
C LEU A 261 -6.04 3.20 12.02
N SER A 262 -7.12 2.99 11.25
CA SER A 262 -8.24 3.93 11.13
C SER A 262 -8.83 4.28 12.50
N GLY A 263 -9.14 3.27 13.32
CA GLY A 263 -9.64 3.48 14.68
C GLY A 263 -8.70 4.32 15.56
N LEU A 264 -7.39 4.07 15.47
CA LEU A 264 -6.36 4.83 16.20
C LEU A 264 -6.21 6.28 15.67
N LEU A 265 -6.57 6.52 14.42
CA LEU A 265 -6.55 7.84 13.77
C LEU A 265 -7.92 8.55 13.78
N GLY A 266 -8.90 8.04 14.55
CA GLY A 266 -10.20 8.70 14.71
C GLY A 266 -11.21 8.40 13.60
N GLY A 267 -11.07 7.23 12.96
CA GLY A 267 -12.00 6.77 11.91
C GLY A 267 -11.63 7.24 10.51
N MET A 268 -10.35 7.52 10.25
CA MET A 268 -9.89 7.94 8.92
C MET A 268 -10.07 6.82 7.90
N HIS A 269 -10.50 7.18 6.70
CA HIS A 269 -10.62 6.26 5.57
C HIS A 269 -9.27 5.91 4.95
N PHE A 270 -9.24 4.89 4.09
CA PHE A 270 -8.02 4.49 3.41
C PHE A 270 -8.26 3.87 2.03
N THR A 271 -7.21 3.80 1.24
CA THR A 271 -7.17 3.07 -0.03
C THR A 271 -6.20 1.91 0.05
N ILE A 272 -6.40 0.90 -0.79
CA ILE A 272 -5.55 -0.30 -0.84
C ILE A 272 -5.01 -0.50 -2.25
N ASP A 273 -3.69 -0.69 -2.37
CA ASP A 273 -3.10 -1.18 -3.63
C ASP A 273 -3.40 -2.67 -3.80
N THR A 274 -4.19 -2.98 -4.82
CA THR A 274 -4.59 -4.34 -5.19
C THR A 274 -3.94 -4.81 -6.49
N SER A 275 -2.99 -4.06 -7.03
CA SER A 275 -2.40 -4.30 -8.34
C SER A 275 -1.82 -5.70 -8.53
N ARG A 276 -1.20 -6.26 -7.50
CA ARG A 276 -0.43 -7.50 -7.59
C ARG A 276 -0.71 -8.52 -6.49
N ASN A 277 -1.72 -8.31 -5.68
CA ASN A 277 -1.95 -9.06 -4.45
C ASN A 277 -2.93 -10.25 -4.58
N GLY A 278 -3.41 -10.57 -5.79
CA GLY A 278 -4.41 -11.63 -6.00
C GLY A 278 -4.00 -13.04 -5.59
N ALA A 279 -2.68 -13.31 -5.50
CA ALA A 279 -2.14 -14.56 -4.98
C ALA A 279 -1.55 -14.44 -3.55
N GLY A 280 -1.73 -13.28 -2.92
CA GLY A 280 -1.12 -12.98 -1.62
C GLY A 280 0.41 -12.86 -1.67
N PRO A 281 1.09 -12.70 -0.53
CA PRO A 281 2.55 -12.57 -0.45
C PRO A 281 3.27 -13.87 -0.79
N LEU A 282 4.57 -13.79 -1.06
CA LEU A 282 5.39 -14.96 -1.29
C LEU A 282 5.51 -15.77 0.02
N PRO A 283 5.15 -17.08 0.03
CA PRO A 283 5.22 -17.88 1.25
C PRO A 283 6.63 -17.98 1.83
N GLY A 284 6.70 -17.98 3.16
CA GLY A 284 7.96 -18.06 3.92
C GLY A 284 8.61 -16.68 4.12
N ASN A 285 9.28 -16.51 5.24
CA ASN A 285 10.05 -15.29 5.55
C ASN A 285 11.32 -15.27 4.68
N ARG A 286 11.22 -14.69 3.50
CA ARG A 286 12.33 -14.57 2.54
C ARG A 286 12.75 -13.12 2.45
N ALA A 287 14.04 -12.88 2.57
CA ALA A 287 14.62 -11.58 2.27
C ALA A 287 14.14 -11.12 0.87
N GLU A 288 13.79 -9.86 0.74
CA GLU A 288 13.28 -9.25 -0.50
C GLU A 288 12.04 -9.97 -1.07
N ALA A 289 11.13 -10.50 -0.22
CA ALA A 289 9.88 -11.12 -0.67
C ALA A 289 9.00 -10.15 -1.46
N TRP A 290 9.17 -8.85 -1.24
CA TRP A 290 8.50 -7.76 -1.92
C TRP A 290 9.04 -7.49 -3.35
N CYS A 291 10.30 -7.84 -3.63
CA CYS A 291 10.96 -7.45 -4.87
C CYS A 291 10.76 -8.52 -5.97
N ASN A 292 9.97 -8.20 -6.98
CA ASN A 292 9.68 -9.04 -8.15
C ASN A 292 9.34 -10.52 -7.81
N PRO A 293 8.52 -10.82 -6.80
CA PRO A 293 8.28 -12.21 -6.41
C PRO A 293 7.61 -13.00 -7.53
N PRO A 294 8.06 -14.24 -7.81
CA PRO A 294 7.46 -15.08 -8.82
C PRO A 294 6.09 -15.60 -8.39
N GLY A 295 5.24 -15.94 -9.36
CA GLY A 295 3.97 -16.61 -9.09
C GLY A 295 2.88 -15.68 -8.52
N ARG A 296 3.08 -14.36 -8.50
CA ARG A 296 2.04 -13.42 -8.08
C ARG A 296 1.01 -13.21 -9.18
N SER A 297 -0.11 -12.60 -8.82
CA SER A 297 -1.28 -12.43 -9.66
C SER A 297 -1.83 -11.01 -9.51
N LEU A 298 -2.48 -10.51 -10.53
CA LEU A 298 -3.32 -9.32 -10.40
C LEU A 298 -4.37 -9.55 -9.32
N GLY A 299 -4.65 -8.53 -8.53
CA GLY A 299 -5.71 -8.52 -7.53
C GLY A 299 -7.02 -7.94 -8.08
N VAL A 300 -7.88 -7.47 -7.16
CA VAL A 300 -9.16 -6.87 -7.52
C VAL A 300 -8.93 -5.66 -8.44
N PRO A 301 -9.66 -5.55 -9.56
CA PRO A 301 -9.58 -4.38 -10.41
C PRO A 301 -9.92 -3.06 -9.68
N PRO A 302 -9.38 -1.92 -10.12
CA PRO A 302 -9.63 -0.63 -9.48
C PRO A 302 -11.11 -0.27 -9.43
N THR A 303 -11.59 0.07 -8.22
CA THR A 303 -12.99 0.41 -7.96
C THR A 303 -13.13 1.24 -6.69
N ASP A 304 -14.13 2.11 -6.65
CA ASP A 304 -14.61 2.80 -5.44
C ASP A 304 -15.77 2.06 -4.74
N ARG A 305 -16.20 0.92 -5.29
CA ARG A 305 -17.24 0.07 -4.73
C ARG A 305 -16.61 -1.10 -3.97
N THR A 306 -16.00 -0.81 -2.85
CA THR A 306 -15.20 -1.79 -2.07
C THR A 306 -16.06 -2.71 -1.20
N GLY A 307 -17.28 -2.28 -0.88
CA GLY A 307 -18.17 -2.97 0.07
C GLY A 307 -17.72 -2.80 1.53
N ASP A 308 -16.76 -1.94 1.82
CA ASP A 308 -16.25 -1.63 3.15
C ASP A 308 -16.34 -0.11 3.38
N ALA A 309 -16.94 0.28 4.50
CA ALA A 309 -17.20 1.69 4.81
C ALA A 309 -15.92 2.52 5.05
N LEU A 310 -14.82 1.89 5.42
CA LEU A 310 -13.54 2.55 5.67
C LEU A 310 -12.61 2.56 4.45
N VAL A 311 -12.87 1.68 3.47
CA VAL A 311 -12.04 1.57 2.26
C VAL A 311 -12.66 2.37 1.13
N ASP A 312 -12.09 3.54 0.83
CA ASP A 312 -12.60 4.42 -0.23
C ASP A 312 -12.41 3.86 -1.63
N ALA A 313 -11.32 3.12 -1.85
CA ALA A 313 -11.07 2.50 -3.14
C ALA A 313 -10.05 1.35 -3.04
N TYR A 314 -10.23 0.35 -3.90
CA TYR A 314 -9.17 -0.51 -4.39
C TYR A 314 -8.56 0.17 -5.61
N LEU A 315 -7.24 0.30 -5.62
CA LEU A 315 -6.49 0.96 -6.69
C LEU A 315 -5.38 0.06 -7.20
N TRP A 316 -4.98 0.23 -8.44
CA TRP A 316 -3.71 -0.28 -8.93
C TRP A 316 -2.69 0.86 -8.87
N ILE A 317 -2.11 1.02 -7.67
CA ILE A 317 -1.15 2.09 -7.38
C ILE A 317 0.19 1.74 -8.04
N LYS A 318 0.77 0.57 -7.71
CA LYS A 318 1.89 0.04 -8.50
C LYS A 318 1.41 -0.32 -9.90
N ARG A 319 2.18 0.02 -10.91
CA ARG A 319 1.90 -0.42 -12.29
C ARG A 319 2.22 -1.90 -12.43
N PRO A 320 1.21 -2.79 -12.67
CA PRO A 320 1.44 -4.21 -12.82
C PRO A 320 2.31 -4.50 -14.06
N GLY A 321 3.52 -4.99 -13.83
CA GLY A 321 4.50 -5.24 -14.88
C GLY A 321 5.72 -4.35 -14.82
N ASP A 322 5.69 -3.26 -14.06
CA ASP A 322 6.91 -2.51 -13.77
C ASP A 322 7.74 -3.24 -12.72
N SER A 323 9.04 -3.34 -12.97
CA SER A 323 9.99 -3.95 -12.04
C SER A 323 10.06 -3.19 -10.71
N ASP A 324 10.30 -3.91 -9.62
CA ASP A 324 10.61 -3.34 -8.31
C ASP A 324 12.11 -3.01 -8.16
N GLY A 325 12.96 -3.53 -9.05
CA GLY A 325 14.40 -3.36 -9.02
C GLY A 325 15.16 -4.52 -9.63
N GLN A 326 16.48 -4.46 -9.59
CA GLN A 326 17.37 -5.45 -10.20
C GLN A 326 17.49 -6.76 -9.38
N CYS A 327 16.46 -7.10 -8.63
CA CYS A 327 16.33 -8.38 -7.95
C CYS A 327 15.74 -9.44 -8.87
N ARG A 328 16.00 -10.72 -8.61
CA ARG A 328 15.41 -11.87 -9.29
C ARG A 328 15.47 -11.79 -10.83
N GLY A 329 16.50 -11.12 -11.37
CA GLY A 329 16.68 -10.95 -12.81
C GLY A 329 15.79 -9.87 -13.45
N GLY A 330 15.11 -9.05 -12.66
CA GLY A 330 14.34 -7.91 -13.14
C GLY A 330 15.22 -6.76 -13.64
N PRO A 331 14.69 -5.89 -14.51
CA PRO A 331 15.35 -4.65 -14.90
C PRO A 331 15.34 -3.63 -13.75
N ALA A 332 15.88 -2.43 -13.99
CA ALA A 332 15.86 -1.35 -13.01
C ALA A 332 14.42 -1.02 -12.56
N ALA A 333 14.28 -0.50 -11.34
CA ALA A 333 12.98 -0.13 -10.77
C ALA A 333 12.19 0.79 -11.70
N GLY A 334 10.88 0.55 -11.82
CA GLY A 334 9.99 1.30 -12.70
C GLY A 334 10.09 0.97 -14.19
N THR A 335 11.01 0.10 -14.59
CA THR A 335 11.11 -0.34 -15.99
C THR A 335 10.03 -1.36 -16.31
N TRP A 336 9.31 -1.15 -17.42
CA TRP A 336 8.33 -2.10 -17.92
C TRP A 336 8.97 -3.46 -18.25
N TRP A 337 8.38 -4.54 -17.70
CA TRP A 337 8.84 -5.92 -17.86
C TRP A 337 7.71 -6.80 -18.40
N PRO A 338 7.59 -6.97 -19.72
CA PRO A 338 6.47 -7.66 -20.37
C PRO A 338 6.22 -9.08 -19.87
N GLU A 339 7.27 -9.85 -19.60
CA GLU A 339 7.16 -11.24 -19.15
C GLU A 339 6.58 -11.32 -17.74
N TYR A 340 6.96 -10.39 -16.85
CA TYR A 340 6.41 -10.28 -15.51
C TYR A 340 4.94 -9.86 -15.56
N ALA A 341 4.60 -8.87 -16.40
CA ALA A 341 3.23 -8.43 -16.63
C ALA A 341 2.33 -9.57 -17.13
N LEU A 342 2.76 -10.31 -18.16
CA LEU A 342 2.05 -11.49 -18.65
C LEU A 342 1.87 -12.53 -17.56
N GLY A 343 2.91 -12.76 -16.76
CA GLY A 343 2.86 -13.68 -15.64
C GLY A 343 1.79 -13.33 -14.62
N LEU A 344 1.68 -12.04 -14.23
CA LEU A 344 0.64 -11.53 -13.34
C LEU A 344 -0.76 -11.71 -13.96
N ALA A 345 -0.92 -11.31 -15.22
CA ALA A 345 -2.19 -11.34 -15.93
C ALA A 345 -2.71 -12.77 -16.19
N ARG A 346 -1.83 -13.72 -16.52
CA ARG A 346 -2.20 -15.15 -16.73
C ARG A 346 -2.71 -15.82 -15.46
N ARG A 347 -2.22 -15.41 -14.29
CA ARG A 347 -2.61 -15.97 -12.99
C ARG A 347 -3.78 -15.24 -12.34
N ALA A 348 -4.22 -14.14 -12.93
CA ALA A 348 -5.39 -13.43 -12.43
C ALA A 348 -6.63 -14.34 -12.51
N LYS A 349 -7.40 -14.38 -11.42
CA LYS A 349 -8.70 -15.03 -11.42
C LYS A 349 -9.62 -14.31 -12.41
N SER A 350 -10.37 -15.07 -13.19
CA SER A 350 -11.38 -14.57 -14.13
C SER A 350 -12.57 -14.00 -13.38
#